data_a7f8be728bb76891121d6680b360bbf6
#
_entry.id   a7f8be728bb76891121d6680b360bbf6
#
_cell.length_a   1.000
_cell.length_b   1.000
_cell.length_c   1.000
_cell.angle_alpha   90.00
_cell.angle_beta   90.00
_cell.angle_gamma   90.00
#
_symmetry.space_group_name_H-M   'P 1'
#
loop_
_entity.id
_entity.type
_entity.pdbx_description
1 polymer ?
#
loop_
_entity_poly.entity_id
_entity_poly.type
_entity_poly.pdbx_seq_one_letter_code
_entity_poly.pdbx_strand_id
1 'polypeptide(L)'
;VEAMDYHTGRLLDYLRVTGKWDDTLIIFLSDNGAAGENPMDWRDFYYPWLEQSFDLSLDNMGLPGSYVWYGPAWAQVSSTPYKYSKMFPTEGGIRSPAIFVHPGQIPAGDSSNEYANVLDLPATLLDIAGINTENYNQGDVIPLQGVSMLGHLNNLSRPIHESDDYYGLALFGRRALIQDNWKLVWLNAPWGREGQWSLYNLDTDPAESQDLADSNSEKLADMTALW
;
A
#
# COMPACT_ATOMS: atom_id res chain seq x y z
N VAL A 1 -14.78 -6.72 -8.44
CA VAL A 1 -13.57 -6.67 -9.30
C VAL A 1 -13.98 -6.62 -10.77
N GLU A 2 -14.82 -7.56 -11.27
CA GLU A 2 -15.23 -7.63 -12.69
C GLU A 2 -15.81 -6.32 -13.23
N ALA A 3 -16.76 -5.70 -12.52
CA ALA A 3 -17.34 -4.41 -12.93
C ALA A 3 -16.29 -3.28 -12.96
N MET A 4 -15.37 -3.26 -11.99
CA MET A 4 -14.27 -2.29 -11.96
C MET A 4 -13.35 -2.48 -13.18
N ASP A 5 -12.95 -3.71 -13.48
CA ASP A 5 -12.13 -4.04 -14.64
C ASP A 5 -12.79 -3.62 -15.94
N TYR A 6 -14.06 -3.98 -16.13
CA TYR A 6 -14.86 -3.60 -17.32
C TYR A 6 -14.92 -2.07 -17.50
N HIS A 7 -15.19 -1.32 -16.43
CA HIS A 7 -15.30 0.15 -16.54
C HIS A 7 -13.94 0.82 -16.69
N THR A 8 -12.88 0.28 -16.11
CA THR A 8 -11.51 0.71 -16.37
C THR A 8 -11.17 0.51 -17.85
N GLY A 9 -11.47 -0.66 -18.41
CA GLY A 9 -11.29 -0.93 -19.84
C GLY A 9 -11.98 0.09 -20.73
N ARG A 10 -13.24 0.46 -20.43
CA ARG A 10 -13.95 1.51 -21.18
C ARG A 10 -13.25 2.87 -21.14
N LEU A 11 -12.67 3.25 -20.00
CA LEU A 11 -11.90 4.49 -19.88
C LEU A 11 -10.64 4.43 -20.75
N LEU A 12 -9.91 3.31 -20.72
CA LEU A 12 -8.71 3.13 -21.54
C LEU A 12 -9.04 3.14 -23.04
N ASP A 13 -10.16 2.54 -23.45
CA ASP A 13 -10.63 2.58 -24.84
C ASP A 13 -11.01 3.99 -25.28
N TYR A 14 -11.63 4.76 -24.39
CA TYR A 14 -11.91 6.18 -24.67
C TYR A 14 -10.64 6.99 -24.93
N LEU A 15 -9.58 6.78 -24.14
CA LEU A 15 -8.28 7.44 -24.38
C LEU A 15 -7.70 7.06 -25.75
N ARG A 16 -7.82 5.80 -26.15
CA ARG A 16 -7.36 5.33 -27.48
C ARG A 16 -8.13 5.96 -28.62
N VAL A 17 -9.47 5.93 -28.53
CA VAL A 17 -10.36 6.46 -29.58
C VAL A 17 -10.22 7.98 -29.74
N THR A 18 -9.95 8.69 -28.66
CA THR A 18 -9.76 10.16 -28.66
C THR A 18 -8.32 10.58 -28.99
N GLY A 19 -7.41 9.64 -29.24
CA GLY A 19 -6.00 9.92 -29.53
C GLY A 19 -5.23 10.50 -28.36
N LYS A 20 -5.69 10.24 -27.12
CA LYS A 20 -5.04 10.72 -25.89
C LYS A 20 -4.16 9.65 -25.22
N TRP A 21 -4.17 8.44 -25.73
CA TRP A 21 -3.48 7.30 -25.14
C TRP A 21 -1.98 7.53 -24.97
N ASP A 22 -1.30 8.02 -26.00
CA ASP A 22 0.15 8.18 -26.01
C ASP A 22 0.65 9.37 -25.17
N ASP A 23 -0.26 10.27 -24.80
CA ASP A 23 0.02 11.48 -24.03
C ASP A 23 -0.65 11.44 -22.62
N THR A 24 -0.87 10.25 -22.11
CA THR A 24 -1.52 10.06 -20.80
C THR A 24 -0.73 9.08 -19.95
N LEU A 25 -0.30 9.55 -18.77
CA LEU A 25 0.16 8.67 -17.70
C LEU A 25 -1.05 8.05 -17.02
N ILE A 26 -1.09 6.73 -16.92
CA ILE A 26 -2.12 5.98 -16.22
C ILE A 26 -1.48 5.31 -15.00
N ILE A 27 -2.05 5.55 -13.83
CA ILE A 27 -1.64 4.91 -12.60
C ILE A 27 -2.87 4.19 -12.02
N PHE A 28 -2.75 2.88 -11.83
CA PHE A 28 -3.75 2.07 -11.16
C PHE A 28 -3.11 1.44 -9.93
N LEU A 29 -3.67 1.69 -8.75
CA LEU A 29 -3.14 1.18 -7.50
C LEU A 29 -4.26 0.89 -6.49
N SER A 30 -3.95 0.11 -5.46
CA SER A 30 -4.75 0.03 -4.24
C SER A 30 -4.13 0.92 -3.17
N ASP A 31 -4.97 1.54 -2.34
CA ASP A 31 -4.55 2.46 -1.28
C ASP A 31 -4.03 1.75 -0.02
N ASN A 32 -4.40 0.49 0.17
CA ASN A 32 -3.98 -0.37 1.29
C ASN A 32 -4.18 -1.85 0.95
N GLY A 33 -3.77 -2.72 1.85
CA GLY A 33 -4.12 -4.13 1.79
C GLY A 33 -5.61 -4.38 1.94
N ALA A 34 -6.01 -5.64 1.79
CA ALA A 34 -7.42 -6.03 1.81
C ALA A 34 -8.15 -5.58 3.08
N ALA A 35 -9.37 -5.04 2.93
CA ALA A 35 -10.17 -4.53 4.04
C ALA A 35 -10.89 -5.66 4.78
N GLY A 36 -10.39 -5.97 5.98
CA GLY A 36 -10.90 -7.06 6.82
C GLY A 36 -11.88 -6.62 7.92
N GLU A 37 -12.31 -5.37 7.89
CA GLU A 37 -13.20 -4.85 8.92
C GLU A 37 -14.52 -5.61 8.95
N ASN A 38 -14.97 -5.90 10.16
CA ASN A 38 -16.29 -6.49 10.42
C ASN A 38 -17.20 -5.42 11.02
N PRO A 39 -18.26 -4.99 10.34
CA PRO A 39 -19.22 -4.02 10.87
C PRO A 39 -19.86 -4.43 12.21
N MET A 40 -19.87 -5.73 12.51
CA MET A 40 -20.36 -6.26 13.79
C MET A 40 -19.49 -5.86 14.98
N ASP A 41 -18.21 -5.52 14.77
CA ASP A 41 -17.31 -5.06 15.81
C ASP A 41 -17.67 -3.63 16.28
N TRP A 42 -18.47 -2.92 15.48
CA TRP A 42 -18.95 -1.55 15.75
C TRP A 42 -20.47 -1.53 15.95
N ARG A 43 -20.96 -2.51 16.70
CA ARG A 43 -22.39 -2.80 16.92
C ARG A 43 -23.19 -1.61 17.40
N ASP A 44 -22.62 -0.83 18.31
CA ASP A 44 -23.36 0.24 18.98
C ASP A 44 -23.48 1.51 18.13
N PHE A 45 -22.64 1.66 17.12
CA PHE A 45 -22.58 2.87 16.29
C PHE A 45 -22.96 2.62 14.83
N TYR A 46 -22.36 1.63 14.19
CA TYR A 46 -22.47 1.47 12.73
C TYR A 46 -23.50 0.43 12.31
N TYR A 47 -23.57 -0.66 13.05
CA TYR A 47 -24.43 -1.80 12.70
C TYR A 47 -25.93 -1.47 12.70
N PRO A 48 -26.49 -0.69 13.65
CA PRO A 48 -27.90 -0.29 13.61
C PRO A 48 -28.29 0.50 12.37
N TRP A 49 -27.38 1.33 11.85
CA TRP A 49 -27.61 2.04 10.60
C TRP A 49 -27.62 1.08 9.40
N LEU A 50 -26.75 0.09 9.38
CA LEU A 50 -26.73 -0.93 8.33
C LEU A 50 -28.05 -1.71 8.29
N GLU A 51 -28.53 -2.18 9.44
CA GLU A 51 -29.80 -2.94 9.54
C GLU A 51 -31.03 -2.11 9.11
N GLN A 52 -31.01 -0.81 9.35
CA GLN A 52 -32.10 0.09 8.96
C GLN A 52 -32.05 0.48 7.48
N SER A 53 -30.87 0.48 6.88
CA SER A 53 -30.64 1.05 5.55
C SER A 53 -30.52 -0.01 4.44
N PHE A 54 -30.21 -1.26 4.81
CA PHE A 54 -29.91 -2.32 3.86
C PHE A 54 -30.55 -3.64 4.25
N ASP A 55 -30.84 -4.46 3.25
CA ASP A 55 -31.20 -5.86 3.45
C ASP A 55 -29.91 -6.69 3.55
N LEU A 56 -29.56 -7.11 4.77
CA LEU A 56 -28.37 -7.87 5.09
C LEU A 56 -28.56 -9.39 4.98
N SER A 57 -29.73 -9.84 4.44
CA SER A 57 -29.98 -11.26 4.26
C SER A 57 -29.03 -11.90 3.27
N LEU A 58 -28.72 -13.17 3.46
CA LEU A 58 -27.86 -13.92 2.57
C LEU A 58 -28.42 -13.97 1.14
N ASP A 59 -29.74 -14.07 1.00
CA ASP A 59 -30.43 -14.15 -0.29
C ASP A 59 -30.33 -12.84 -1.08
N ASN A 60 -30.17 -11.70 -0.40
CA ASN A 60 -30.01 -10.39 -1.04
C ASN A 60 -28.53 -10.01 -1.28
N MET A 61 -27.57 -10.85 -0.88
CA MET A 61 -26.15 -10.54 -1.00
C MET A 61 -25.74 -10.25 -2.45
N GLY A 62 -25.18 -9.06 -2.68
CA GLY A 62 -24.77 -8.60 -4.01
C GLY A 62 -25.88 -8.07 -4.91
N LEU A 63 -27.14 -8.06 -4.45
CA LEU A 63 -28.27 -7.46 -5.14
C LEU A 63 -28.46 -5.99 -4.73
N PRO A 64 -29.28 -5.21 -5.46
CA PRO A 64 -29.63 -3.84 -5.07
C PRO A 64 -30.17 -3.76 -3.65
N GLY A 65 -29.69 -2.80 -2.88
CA GLY A 65 -30.09 -2.63 -1.47
C GLY A 65 -29.36 -3.54 -0.48
N SER A 66 -28.40 -4.37 -0.94
CA SER A 66 -27.49 -5.09 -0.03
C SER A 66 -26.32 -4.24 0.43
N TYR A 67 -25.77 -4.58 1.58
CA TYR A 67 -24.44 -4.14 2.01
C TYR A 67 -23.57 -5.39 2.25
N VAL A 68 -22.47 -5.48 1.51
CA VAL A 68 -21.62 -6.67 1.52
C VAL A 68 -20.22 -6.33 2.04
N TRP A 69 -19.77 -7.12 3.00
CA TRP A 69 -18.37 -7.15 3.44
C TRP A 69 -17.91 -8.61 3.51
N TYR A 70 -16.63 -8.82 3.34
CA TYR A 70 -16.09 -10.20 3.32
C TYR A 70 -15.32 -10.58 4.58
N GLY A 71 -15.07 -9.62 5.47
CA GLY A 71 -14.51 -9.83 6.80
C GLY A 71 -13.04 -10.26 6.83
N PRO A 72 -12.47 -10.48 8.03
CA PRO A 72 -11.04 -10.68 8.22
C PRO A 72 -10.50 -11.96 7.56
N ALA A 73 -11.29 -13.03 7.51
CA ALA A 73 -10.86 -14.29 6.91
C ALA A 73 -10.61 -14.15 5.39
N TRP A 74 -11.56 -13.55 4.67
CA TRP A 74 -11.40 -13.31 3.24
C TRP A 74 -10.39 -12.20 2.93
N ALA A 75 -10.24 -11.21 3.81
CA ALA A 75 -9.18 -10.23 3.69
C ALA A 75 -7.79 -10.90 3.78
N GLN A 76 -7.61 -11.84 4.72
CA GLN A 76 -6.39 -12.62 4.80
C GLN A 76 -6.15 -13.47 3.54
N VAL A 77 -7.19 -14.09 2.98
CA VAL A 77 -7.09 -14.80 1.69
C VAL A 77 -6.60 -13.86 0.58
N SER A 78 -7.17 -12.66 0.49
CA SER A 78 -6.80 -11.66 -0.51
C SER A 78 -5.40 -11.07 -0.31
N SER A 79 -4.90 -11.05 0.93
CA SER A 79 -3.55 -10.57 1.27
C SER A 79 -2.48 -11.66 1.23
N THR A 80 -2.87 -12.93 1.07
CA THR A 80 -1.92 -14.07 1.04
C THR A 80 -0.86 -13.88 -0.06
N PRO A 81 0.43 -14.16 0.22
CA PRO A 81 0.96 -14.83 1.42
C PRO A 81 1.32 -13.89 2.58
N TYR A 82 1.01 -12.61 2.49
CA TYR A 82 1.43 -11.58 3.43
C TYR A 82 0.61 -11.61 4.72
N LYS A 83 1.24 -11.21 5.81
CA LYS A 83 0.66 -11.26 7.16
C LYS A 83 -0.38 -10.15 7.36
N TYR A 84 -1.54 -10.53 7.88
CA TYR A 84 -2.67 -9.66 8.20
C TYR A 84 -3.23 -8.91 6.97
N SER A 85 -3.88 -7.75 7.20
CA SER A 85 -4.66 -7.01 6.22
C SER A 85 -4.69 -5.52 6.59
N LYS A 86 -5.46 -4.71 5.91
CA LYS A 86 -5.70 -3.30 6.23
C LYS A 86 -5.79 -3.05 7.74
N MET A 87 -5.32 -1.92 8.21
CA MET A 87 -5.14 -1.50 9.61
C MET A 87 -3.90 -2.09 10.32
N PHE A 88 -3.15 -2.99 9.68
CA PHE A 88 -1.89 -3.49 10.20
C PHE A 88 -0.71 -2.92 9.40
N PRO A 89 0.41 -2.59 10.06
CA PRO A 89 1.62 -2.15 9.37
C PRO A 89 2.47 -3.32 8.82
N THR A 90 1.93 -4.54 8.88
CA THR A 90 2.51 -5.73 8.24
C THR A 90 2.29 -5.69 6.73
N GLU A 91 3.04 -6.51 5.97
CA GLU A 91 2.98 -6.51 4.51
C GLU A 91 1.56 -6.71 3.98
N GLY A 92 0.73 -7.57 4.61
CA GLY A 92 -0.66 -7.76 4.18
C GLY A 92 -1.56 -6.53 4.35
N GLY A 93 -1.16 -5.58 5.20
CA GLY A 93 -1.90 -4.33 5.39
C GLY A 93 -1.41 -3.16 4.54
N ILE A 94 -0.14 -3.14 4.16
CA ILE A 94 0.48 -1.99 3.48
C ILE A 94 0.97 -2.28 2.06
N ARG A 95 1.33 -3.54 1.75
CA ARG A 95 1.79 -3.91 0.42
C ARG A 95 0.62 -4.01 -0.53
N SER A 96 0.54 -3.09 -1.46
CA SER A 96 -0.51 -3.02 -2.47
C SER A 96 0.09 -2.94 -3.88
N PRO A 97 -0.59 -3.53 -4.88
CA PRO A 97 -0.11 -3.48 -6.25
C PRO A 97 -0.25 -2.06 -6.81
N ALA A 98 0.71 -1.68 -7.66
CA ALA A 98 0.64 -0.48 -8.48
C ALA A 98 1.02 -0.80 -9.92
N ILE A 99 0.29 -0.22 -10.87
CA ILE A 99 0.54 -0.35 -12.30
C ILE A 99 0.74 1.04 -12.89
N PHE A 100 1.86 1.23 -13.57
CA PHE A 100 2.18 2.47 -14.27
C PHE A 100 2.22 2.21 -15.77
N VAL A 101 1.48 3.00 -16.53
CA VAL A 101 1.45 2.94 -17.99
C VAL A 101 1.62 4.33 -18.57
N HIS A 102 2.70 4.56 -19.30
CA HIS A 102 2.92 5.76 -20.10
C HIS A 102 3.54 5.35 -21.43
N PRO A 103 2.71 5.19 -22.48
CA PRO A 103 3.16 4.68 -23.76
C PRO A 103 4.34 5.47 -24.33
N GLY A 104 5.38 4.77 -24.77
CA GLY A 104 6.58 5.39 -25.33
C GLY A 104 7.52 6.06 -24.31
N GLN A 105 7.14 6.14 -23.04
CA GLN A 105 7.94 6.73 -21.98
C GLN A 105 8.38 5.68 -20.92
N ILE A 106 7.48 4.80 -20.50
CA ILE A 106 7.77 3.72 -19.57
C ILE A 106 7.79 2.40 -20.35
N PRO A 107 8.85 1.56 -20.22
CA PRO A 107 8.91 0.23 -20.83
C PRO A 107 7.71 -0.63 -20.41
N ALA A 108 7.16 -1.38 -21.35
CA ALA A 108 6.01 -2.24 -21.09
C ALA A 108 6.41 -3.66 -20.73
N GLY A 109 5.62 -4.30 -19.85
CA GLY A 109 5.75 -5.73 -19.52
C GLY A 109 6.76 -6.04 -18.41
N ASP A 110 7.38 -5.06 -17.84
CA ASP A 110 8.32 -5.20 -16.73
C ASP A 110 7.60 -5.25 -15.37
N SER A 111 8.27 -5.77 -14.36
CA SER A 111 7.79 -5.78 -12.96
C SER A 111 8.94 -5.54 -11.99
N SER A 112 8.64 -4.90 -10.86
CA SER A 112 9.59 -4.59 -9.80
C SER A 112 9.00 -4.94 -8.44
N ASN A 113 9.86 -5.32 -7.49
CA ASN A 113 9.54 -5.43 -6.08
C ASN A 113 10.20 -4.33 -5.24
N GLU A 114 10.75 -3.32 -5.90
CA GLU A 114 11.37 -2.19 -5.22
C GLU A 114 10.36 -1.49 -4.31
N TYR A 115 10.84 -1.08 -3.13
CA TYR A 115 9.99 -0.36 -2.19
C TYR A 115 9.64 1.02 -2.74
N ALA A 116 8.36 1.34 -2.70
CA ALA A 116 7.83 2.67 -2.98
C ALA A 116 6.65 2.95 -2.05
N ASN A 117 6.33 4.21 -1.85
CA ASN A 117 5.16 4.59 -1.06
C ASN A 117 4.37 5.72 -1.72
N VAL A 118 3.19 6.02 -1.19
CA VAL A 118 2.30 7.02 -1.77
C VAL A 118 2.91 8.44 -1.81
N LEU A 119 3.89 8.73 -0.96
CA LEU A 119 4.57 10.04 -0.93
C LEU A 119 5.45 10.24 -2.17
N ASP A 120 5.86 9.16 -2.83
CA ASP A 120 6.68 9.20 -4.05
C ASP A 120 5.86 9.59 -5.29
N LEU A 121 4.54 9.40 -5.24
CA LEU A 121 3.67 9.74 -6.38
C LEU A 121 3.68 11.24 -6.72
N PRO A 122 3.50 12.19 -5.78
CA PRO A 122 3.56 13.61 -6.10
C PRO A 122 4.92 14.02 -6.69
N ALA A 123 6.03 13.51 -6.14
CA ALA A 123 7.36 13.79 -6.66
C ALA A 123 7.53 13.26 -8.09
N THR A 124 7.05 12.05 -8.35
CA THR A 124 7.08 11.43 -9.68
C THR A 124 6.23 12.20 -10.71
N LEU A 125 5.01 12.62 -10.32
CA LEU A 125 4.12 13.36 -11.19
C LEU A 125 4.69 14.72 -11.59
N LEU A 126 5.30 15.43 -10.64
CA LEU A 126 5.94 16.71 -10.90
C LEU A 126 7.17 16.56 -11.81
N ASP A 127 7.97 15.51 -11.58
CA ASP A 127 9.12 15.20 -12.41
C ASP A 127 8.71 14.87 -13.85
N ILE A 128 7.71 14.02 -14.05
CA ILE A 128 7.15 13.72 -15.38
C ILE A 128 6.60 14.97 -16.07
N ALA A 129 6.00 15.89 -15.30
CA ALA A 129 5.51 17.17 -15.81
C ALA A 129 6.64 18.19 -16.09
N GLY A 130 7.90 17.87 -15.83
CA GLY A 130 9.03 18.77 -15.99
C GLY A 130 9.06 19.92 -14.99
N ILE A 131 8.40 19.80 -13.86
CA ILE A 131 8.34 20.81 -12.82
C ILE A 131 9.49 20.60 -11.85
N ASN A 132 10.41 21.58 -11.78
CA ASN A 132 11.52 21.56 -10.83
C ASN A 132 11.01 21.76 -9.40
N THR A 133 11.12 20.71 -8.58
CA THR A 133 10.66 20.69 -7.19
C THR A 133 11.58 21.44 -6.24
N GLU A 134 12.85 21.69 -6.60
CA GLU A 134 13.78 22.47 -5.78
C GLU A 134 13.31 23.91 -5.57
N ASN A 135 12.60 24.47 -6.55
CA ASN A 135 12.05 25.81 -6.51
C ASN A 135 10.57 25.85 -6.11
N TYR A 136 9.94 24.71 -5.89
CA TYR A 136 8.52 24.64 -5.54
C TYR A 136 8.23 25.09 -4.09
N ASN A 137 9.22 25.07 -3.24
CA ASN A 137 9.12 25.40 -1.80
C ASN A 137 9.20 26.92 -1.51
N GLN A 138 8.86 27.78 -2.45
CA GLN A 138 8.80 29.23 -2.19
C GLN A 138 7.50 29.60 -1.47
N GLY A 139 7.51 29.50 -0.13
CA GLY A 139 6.40 29.88 0.73
C GLY A 139 6.12 28.89 1.87
N ASP A 140 4.97 28.99 2.50
CA ASP A 140 4.51 28.15 3.63
C ASP A 140 3.99 26.76 3.15
N VAL A 141 4.71 26.10 2.24
CA VAL A 141 4.34 24.78 1.72
C VAL A 141 5.24 23.72 2.34
N ILE A 142 4.65 22.63 2.82
CA ILE A 142 5.39 21.48 3.31
C ILE A 142 6.20 20.88 2.15
N PRO A 143 7.53 20.69 2.30
CA PRO A 143 8.35 20.06 1.29
C PRO A 143 7.83 18.65 0.92
N LEU A 144 8.06 18.24 -0.33
CA LEU A 144 7.82 16.86 -0.74
C LEU A 144 8.67 15.93 0.11
N GLN A 145 8.05 14.91 0.69
CA GLN A 145 8.71 13.92 1.53
C GLN A 145 9.14 12.67 0.74
N GLY A 146 8.49 12.41 -0.40
CA GLY A 146 8.83 11.32 -1.29
C GLY A 146 9.82 11.72 -2.37
N VAL A 147 10.32 10.73 -3.07
CA VAL A 147 11.28 10.85 -4.18
C VAL A 147 10.62 10.48 -5.51
N SER A 148 11.19 10.96 -6.64
CA SER A 148 10.69 10.59 -7.95
C SER A 148 11.07 9.16 -8.30
N MET A 149 10.07 8.35 -8.65
CA MET A 149 10.24 6.99 -9.17
C MET A 149 10.60 6.97 -10.67
N LEU A 150 10.63 8.11 -11.37
CA LEU A 150 10.80 8.15 -12.82
C LEU A 150 12.09 7.47 -13.29
N GLY A 151 13.18 7.64 -12.53
CA GLY A 151 14.45 6.98 -12.81
C GLY A 151 14.34 5.44 -12.81
N HIS A 152 13.62 4.89 -11.84
CA HIS A 152 13.34 3.47 -11.72
C HIS A 152 12.36 2.99 -12.80
N LEU A 153 11.26 3.71 -13.01
CA LEU A 153 10.25 3.37 -14.04
C LEU A 153 10.85 3.27 -15.45
N ASN A 154 11.88 4.04 -15.73
CA ASN A 154 12.62 3.98 -17.01
C ASN A 154 13.72 2.92 -17.05
N ASN A 155 14.22 2.49 -15.90
CA ASN A 155 15.26 1.49 -15.75
C ASN A 155 15.20 0.83 -14.37
N LEU A 156 14.62 -0.35 -14.30
CA LEU A 156 14.41 -1.09 -13.04
C LEU A 156 15.68 -1.45 -12.27
N SER A 157 16.88 -1.27 -12.86
CA SER A 157 18.15 -1.43 -12.14
C SER A 157 18.50 -0.23 -11.25
N ARG A 158 17.78 0.87 -11.34
CA ARG A 158 17.98 2.03 -10.45
C ARG A 158 17.10 1.86 -9.22
N PRO A 159 17.62 2.03 -8.01
CA PRO A 159 16.78 2.05 -6.83
C PRO A 159 15.85 3.28 -6.86
N ILE A 160 14.74 3.21 -6.13
CA ILE A 160 13.86 4.36 -5.86
C ILE A 160 14.42 5.14 -4.67
N HIS A 161 14.78 4.42 -3.60
CA HIS A 161 15.32 4.97 -2.36
C HIS A 161 16.75 4.50 -2.14
N GLU A 162 17.52 5.28 -1.37
CA GLU A 162 18.87 4.86 -0.95
C GLU A 162 18.78 3.85 0.20
N SER A 163 19.80 3.01 0.35
CA SER A 163 19.79 1.92 1.33
C SER A 163 19.79 2.36 2.79
N ASP A 164 20.13 3.62 3.07
CA ASP A 164 20.09 4.25 4.40
C ASP A 164 18.80 5.01 4.67
N ASP A 165 17.93 5.19 3.67
CA ASP A 165 16.59 5.74 3.86
C ASP A 165 15.74 4.82 4.72
N TYR A 166 14.90 5.41 5.57
CA TYR A 166 13.98 4.66 6.41
C TYR A 166 12.60 5.30 6.48
N TYR A 167 11.58 4.48 6.65
CA TYR A 167 10.17 4.88 6.63
C TYR A 167 9.44 4.34 7.85
N GLY A 168 8.94 5.26 8.68
CA GLY A 168 8.14 4.93 9.86
C GLY A 168 6.65 4.93 9.56
N LEU A 169 5.94 3.95 10.06
CA LEU A 169 4.49 3.81 9.98
C LEU A 169 3.90 3.68 11.38
N ALA A 170 2.87 4.45 11.68
CA ALA A 170 2.16 4.36 12.96
C ALA A 170 0.64 4.46 12.76
N LEU A 171 -0.10 3.45 13.21
CA LEU A 171 -1.55 3.40 13.10
C LEU A 171 -2.17 2.57 14.24
N PHE A 172 -3.11 3.15 14.98
CA PHE A 172 -3.84 2.48 16.07
C PHE A 172 -2.92 1.80 17.12
N GLY A 173 -1.81 2.45 17.48
CA GLY A 173 -0.84 1.91 18.42
C GLY A 173 0.08 0.82 17.85
N ARG A 174 -0.11 0.43 16.60
CA ARG A 174 0.76 -0.46 15.84
C ARG A 174 1.80 0.38 15.10
N ARG A 175 2.98 -0.16 14.90
CA ARG A 175 4.12 0.58 14.35
C ARG A 175 4.94 -0.32 13.44
N ALA A 176 5.57 0.26 12.43
CA ALA A 176 6.63 -0.39 11.66
C ALA A 176 7.67 0.64 11.24
N LEU A 177 8.90 0.15 11.07
CA LEU A 177 10.00 0.87 10.43
C LEU A 177 10.57 -0.01 9.33
N ILE A 178 10.70 0.54 8.14
CA ILE A 178 11.32 -0.13 6.99
C ILE A 178 12.61 0.59 6.66
N GLN A 179 13.69 -0.16 6.49
CA GLN A 179 14.97 0.32 5.99
C GLN A 179 15.58 -0.76 5.09
N ASP A 180 15.80 -0.42 3.82
CA ASP A 180 16.21 -1.39 2.82
C ASP A 180 15.27 -2.62 2.83
N ASN A 181 15.79 -3.81 2.93
CA ASN A 181 15.03 -5.06 3.04
C ASN A 181 14.65 -5.48 4.47
N TRP A 182 14.96 -4.66 5.47
CA TRP A 182 14.65 -4.95 6.87
C TRP A 182 13.42 -4.20 7.35
N LYS A 183 12.64 -4.88 8.21
CA LYS A 183 11.42 -4.31 8.77
C LYS A 183 11.28 -4.63 10.26
N LEU A 184 11.11 -3.58 11.06
CA LEU A 184 10.61 -3.68 12.42
C LEU A 184 9.10 -3.62 12.42
N VAL A 185 8.46 -4.42 13.26
CA VAL A 185 7.02 -4.39 13.48
C VAL A 185 6.72 -4.43 14.97
N TRP A 186 5.90 -3.49 15.42
CA TRP A 186 5.34 -3.47 16.76
C TRP A 186 3.83 -3.63 16.68
N LEU A 187 3.33 -4.71 17.26
CA LEU A 187 1.89 -4.96 17.36
C LEU A 187 1.50 -5.08 18.84
N ASN A 188 0.40 -4.43 19.20
CA ASN A 188 -0.21 -4.62 20.51
C ASN A 188 -0.83 -6.03 20.62
N ALA A 189 -0.97 -6.52 21.84
CA ALA A 189 -1.67 -7.78 22.09
C ALA A 189 -3.12 -7.72 21.52
N PRO A 190 -3.68 -8.82 21.00
CA PRO A 190 -3.13 -10.17 20.94
C PRO A 190 -2.32 -10.47 19.65
N TRP A 191 -2.07 -9.49 18.78
CA TRP A 191 -1.50 -9.71 17.45
C TRP A 191 0.02 -9.79 17.40
N GLY A 192 0.70 -9.30 18.44
CA GLY A 192 2.16 -9.30 18.53
C GLY A 192 2.69 -9.66 19.91
N ARG A 193 4.03 -9.62 20.05
CA ARG A 193 4.72 -9.79 21.33
C ARG A 193 4.50 -8.51 22.17
N GLU A 194 3.92 -8.67 23.36
CA GLU A 194 3.63 -7.54 24.23
C GLU A 194 4.90 -6.77 24.58
N GLY A 195 4.88 -5.46 24.29
CA GLY A 195 5.98 -4.57 24.63
C GLY A 195 7.28 -4.80 23.85
N GLN A 196 7.28 -5.54 22.76
CA GLN A 196 8.49 -5.90 22.00
C GLN A 196 8.35 -5.66 20.51
N TRP A 197 9.48 -5.33 19.88
CA TRP A 197 9.61 -5.30 18.43
C TRP A 197 9.86 -6.71 17.88
N SER A 198 9.29 -7.00 16.73
CA SER A 198 9.66 -8.11 15.85
C SER A 198 10.51 -7.59 14.71
N LEU A 199 11.44 -8.38 14.22
CA LEU A 199 12.35 -8.04 13.12
C LEU A 199 12.20 -9.06 11.99
N TYR A 200 12.06 -8.57 10.76
CA TYR A 200 11.90 -9.38 9.57
C TYR A 200 12.87 -8.94 8.47
N ASN A 201 13.26 -9.87 7.60
CA ASN A 201 13.97 -9.58 6.36
C ASN A 201 13.02 -9.89 5.20
N LEU A 202 12.56 -8.86 4.49
CA LEU A 202 11.53 -8.97 3.47
C LEU A 202 12.00 -9.64 2.17
N ASP A 203 13.31 -9.68 1.89
CA ASP A 203 13.85 -10.41 0.74
C ASP A 203 13.69 -11.91 0.88
N THR A 204 13.86 -12.42 2.10
CA THR A 204 13.81 -13.85 2.37
C THR A 204 12.49 -14.31 2.97
N ASP A 205 11.77 -13.41 3.63
CA ASP A 205 10.50 -13.67 4.31
C ASP A 205 9.52 -12.50 4.14
N PRO A 206 9.00 -12.25 2.94
CA PRO A 206 8.03 -11.19 2.70
C PRO A 206 6.67 -11.46 3.39
N ALA A 207 6.45 -12.67 3.89
CA ALA A 207 5.27 -13.05 4.66
C ALA A 207 5.36 -12.70 6.15
N GLU A 208 6.53 -12.22 6.62
CA GLU A 208 6.78 -11.88 8.03
C GLU A 208 6.45 -13.07 8.96
N SER A 209 6.85 -14.27 8.55
CA SER A 209 6.54 -15.52 9.23
C SER A 209 7.55 -15.89 10.30
N GLN A 210 8.80 -15.47 10.14
CA GLN A 210 9.92 -15.77 11.02
C GLN A 210 10.48 -14.52 11.70
N ASP A 211 10.16 -14.33 12.97
CA ASP A 211 10.72 -13.24 13.77
C ASP A 211 12.23 -13.48 14.04
N LEU A 212 13.06 -12.56 13.55
CA LEU A 212 14.52 -12.60 13.64
C LEU A 212 15.06 -11.77 14.82
N ALA A 213 14.23 -11.16 15.66
CA ALA A 213 14.64 -10.24 16.73
C ALA A 213 15.65 -10.86 17.69
N ASP A 214 15.40 -12.12 18.10
CA ASP A 214 16.28 -12.81 19.06
C ASP A 214 17.60 -13.28 18.43
N SER A 215 17.63 -13.52 17.10
CA SER A 215 18.82 -14.00 16.38
C SER A 215 19.67 -12.89 15.76
N ASN A 216 19.11 -11.67 15.63
CA ASN A 216 19.76 -10.51 15.02
C ASN A 216 19.65 -9.28 15.92
N SER A 217 20.12 -9.41 17.17
CA SER A 217 19.97 -8.39 18.21
C SER A 217 20.68 -7.06 17.87
N GLU A 218 21.79 -7.10 17.14
CA GLU A 218 22.50 -5.91 16.67
C GLU A 218 21.65 -5.12 15.67
N LYS A 219 21.14 -5.77 14.60
CA LYS A 219 20.26 -5.12 13.62
C LYS A 219 18.96 -4.61 14.26
N LEU A 220 18.40 -5.37 15.21
CA LEU A 220 17.24 -4.92 15.99
C LEU A 220 17.53 -3.62 16.75
N ALA A 221 18.69 -3.55 17.42
CA ALA A 221 19.11 -2.36 18.18
C ALA A 221 19.30 -1.15 17.24
N ASP A 222 20.00 -1.34 16.12
CA ASP A 222 20.25 -0.29 15.13
C ASP A 222 18.94 0.28 14.59
N MET A 223 18.03 -0.57 14.13
CA MET A 223 16.74 -0.11 13.60
C MET A 223 15.84 0.49 14.68
N THR A 224 15.89 -0.03 15.91
CA THR A 224 15.11 0.55 17.02
C THR A 224 15.62 1.94 17.38
N ALA A 225 16.90 2.23 17.18
CA ALA A 225 17.47 3.57 17.40
C ALA A 225 17.02 4.60 16.35
N LEU A 226 16.58 4.15 15.17
CA LEU A 226 16.00 5.02 14.13
C LEU A 226 14.53 5.39 14.39
N TRP A 227 13.81 4.55 15.17
CA TRP A 227 12.41 4.81 15.52
C TRP A 227 12.28 5.92 16.57
#